data_e0a4d8256a6e9850d0bebfb2f8ef3688
#
_entry.id   e0a4d8256a6e9850d0bebfb2f8ef3688
#
_cell.length_a   1.000
_cell.length_b   1.000
_cell.length_c   1.000
_cell.angle_alpha   90.00
_cell.angle_beta   90.00
_cell.angle_gamma   90.00
#
_symmetry.space_group_name_H-M   'P 1'
#
loop_
_entity.id
_entity.type
_entity.pdbx_description
1 polymer ?
#
loop_
_entity_poly.entity_id
_entity_poly.type
_entity_poly.pdbx_seq_one_letter_code
_entity_poly.pdbx_strand_id
1 'polypeptide(L)'
;MISAAGIKQLVFLVLCLLHVSSWAQVSTTGKITYERRTNLMKRYNDPRMKRFVNEDNKIKTEEFTLTFNDSISYFKPVPTNTVDEMAWMTTKNQYYQFLNQEKQVSILSIFGQDIYIRDSLPTRPWKITDSKRVISGYNCRKAIYQKNDSTRIYAWYTNSITPSVGPEGFCGLPGLIMGIATEDGGIIYFAKKVELLQTVPAETFKIDLGKNKYYTMSEFRAKIEKEYGNTPWGKRLFGDLFRWL
;
A
#
# COMPACT_ATOMS: atom_id res chain seq x y z
N MET A 1 -29.09 45.35 -39.41
CA MET A 1 -29.82 44.07 -39.33
C MET A 1 -28.79 42.93 -39.46
N ILE A 2 -28.62 42.13 -38.42
CA ILE A 2 -27.71 41.00 -38.45
C ILE A 2 -28.41 39.88 -39.25
N SER A 3 -27.76 39.36 -40.27
CA SER A 3 -28.38 38.34 -41.14
C SER A 3 -28.57 37.01 -40.36
N ALA A 4 -29.60 36.23 -40.72
CA ALA A 4 -29.86 34.95 -40.09
C ALA A 4 -28.66 33.99 -40.15
N ALA A 5 -27.78 34.13 -41.16
CA ALA A 5 -26.53 33.40 -41.28
C ALA A 5 -25.52 33.80 -40.21
N GLY A 6 -25.41 35.11 -39.88
CA GLY A 6 -24.53 35.62 -38.81
C GLY A 6 -24.91 35.11 -37.43
N ILE A 7 -26.23 35.00 -37.16
CA ILE A 7 -26.71 34.45 -35.87
C ILE A 7 -26.39 32.97 -35.75
N LYS A 8 -26.54 32.19 -36.82
CA LYS A 8 -26.18 30.77 -36.82
C LYS A 8 -24.66 30.53 -36.57
N GLN A 9 -23.82 31.37 -37.18
CA GLN A 9 -22.38 31.29 -36.97
C GLN A 9 -22.00 31.68 -35.54
N LEU A 10 -22.62 32.70 -34.95
CA LEU A 10 -22.38 33.12 -33.57
C LEU A 10 -22.81 32.04 -32.59
N VAL A 11 -23.95 31.40 -32.80
CA VAL A 11 -24.45 30.29 -31.96
C VAL A 11 -23.56 29.07 -32.06
N PHE A 12 -23.03 28.72 -33.25
CA PHE A 12 -22.09 27.65 -33.44
C PHE A 12 -20.75 27.91 -32.74
N LEU A 13 -20.26 29.17 -32.78
CA LEU A 13 -19.03 29.59 -32.11
C LEU A 13 -19.18 29.53 -30.59
N VAL A 14 -20.33 29.94 -30.05
CA VAL A 14 -20.64 29.87 -28.60
C VAL A 14 -20.77 28.40 -28.16
N LEU A 15 -21.39 27.51 -28.96
CA LEU A 15 -21.45 26.07 -28.67
C LEU A 15 -20.07 25.40 -28.68
N CYS A 16 -19.16 25.80 -29.56
CA CYS A 16 -17.79 25.29 -29.58
C CYS A 16 -16.96 25.78 -28.36
N LEU A 17 -17.23 26.97 -27.85
CA LEU A 17 -16.59 27.50 -26.64
C LEU A 17 -17.07 26.81 -25.34
N LEU A 18 -18.26 26.19 -25.37
CA LEU A 18 -18.80 25.44 -24.22
C LEU A 18 -18.21 24.02 -24.09
N HIS A 19 -17.39 23.55 -25.02
CA HIS A 19 -16.55 22.37 -24.84
C HIS A 19 -15.37 22.75 -23.93
N VAL A 20 -15.69 23.18 -22.71
CA VAL A 20 -14.73 23.26 -21.61
C VAL A 20 -14.25 21.81 -21.42
N SER A 21 -13.04 21.55 -21.89
CA SER A 21 -12.35 20.30 -21.63
C SER A 21 -12.41 20.06 -20.14
N SER A 22 -13.21 19.09 -19.68
CA SER A 22 -13.13 18.55 -18.34
C SER A 22 -11.73 17.98 -18.19
N TRP A 23 -10.80 18.82 -17.80
CA TRP A 23 -9.49 18.35 -17.36
C TRP A 23 -9.78 17.49 -16.14
N ALA A 24 -9.69 16.18 -16.31
CA ALA A 24 -9.75 15.27 -15.19
C ALA A 24 -8.66 15.73 -14.22
N GLN A 25 -9.06 16.35 -13.12
CA GLN A 25 -8.13 16.84 -12.11
C GLN A 25 -7.49 15.61 -11.46
N VAL A 26 -6.28 15.32 -11.90
CA VAL A 26 -5.51 14.21 -11.35
C VAL A 26 -5.04 14.62 -9.96
N SER A 27 -5.55 13.97 -8.95
CA SER A 27 -5.19 14.31 -7.57
C SER A 27 -3.81 13.73 -7.23
N THR A 28 -2.99 14.55 -6.59
CA THR A 28 -1.62 14.21 -6.16
C THR A 28 -1.47 14.12 -4.65
N THR A 29 -2.52 14.47 -3.90
CA THR A 29 -2.46 14.60 -2.44
C THR A 29 -3.69 13.98 -1.81
N GLY A 30 -3.50 13.21 -0.74
CA GLY A 30 -4.64 12.57 -0.07
C GLY A 30 -4.26 11.66 1.09
N LYS A 31 -5.32 11.05 1.62
CA LYS A 31 -5.25 10.03 2.67
C LYS A 31 -6.17 8.88 2.30
N ILE A 32 -5.65 7.67 2.35
CA ILE A 32 -6.40 6.44 2.11
C ILE A 32 -6.44 5.63 3.40
N THR A 33 -7.62 5.17 3.78
CA THR A 33 -7.75 4.16 4.82
C THR A 33 -7.92 2.81 4.16
N TYR A 34 -7.02 1.88 4.47
CA TYR A 34 -7.07 0.50 4.01
C TYR A 34 -7.57 -0.41 5.12
N GLU A 35 -8.35 -1.41 4.75
CA GLU A 35 -8.64 -2.55 5.57
C GLU A 35 -7.72 -3.70 5.17
N ARG A 36 -6.97 -4.25 6.14
CA ARG A 36 -6.21 -5.49 5.99
C ARG A 36 -7.01 -6.64 6.56
N ARG A 37 -7.16 -7.70 5.79
CA ARG A 37 -7.67 -8.99 6.23
C ARG A 37 -6.57 -10.02 6.17
N THR A 38 -6.24 -10.63 7.30
CA THR A 38 -5.26 -11.70 7.40
C THR A 38 -5.97 -13.00 7.75
N ASN A 39 -5.85 -14.01 6.89
CA ASN A 39 -6.33 -15.36 7.19
C ASN A 39 -5.30 -16.07 8.08
N LEU A 40 -5.56 -16.11 9.38
CA LEU A 40 -4.65 -16.68 10.37
C LEU A 40 -4.49 -18.19 10.21
N MET A 41 -5.53 -18.92 9.75
CA MET A 41 -5.40 -20.36 9.50
C MET A 41 -4.45 -20.67 8.35
N LYS A 42 -4.43 -19.84 7.30
CA LYS A 42 -3.46 -19.95 6.20
C LYS A 42 -2.06 -19.56 6.61
N ARG A 43 -1.97 -18.54 7.49
CA ARG A 43 -0.69 -18.04 7.99
C ARG A 43 -0.06 -18.99 8.99
N TYR A 44 -0.85 -19.59 9.86
CA TYR A 44 -0.41 -20.40 10.98
C TYR A 44 -0.84 -21.86 10.84
N ASN A 45 -0.12 -22.59 9.99
CA ASN A 45 -0.41 -24.01 9.73
C ASN A 45 0.23 -24.99 10.73
N ASP A 46 0.99 -24.50 11.72
CA ASP A 46 1.61 -25.28 12.79
C ASP A 46 0.54 -25.76 13.80
N PRO A 47 0.53 -27.03 14.18
CA PRO A 47 -0.43 -27.56 15.17
C PRO A 47 -0.45 -26.80 16.50
N ARG A 48 0.70 -26.27 16.95
CA ARG A 48 0.80 -25.49 18.20
C ARG A 48 0.04 -24.15 18.10
N MET A 49 -0.07 -23.61 16.88
CA MET A 49 -0.76 -22.35 16.60
C MET A 49 -2.26 -22.57 16.39
N LYS A 50 -2.67 -23.76 15.94
CA LYS A 50 -4.07 -24.11 15.73
C LYS A 50 -4.92 -24.02 17.00
N ARG A 51 -4.32 -24.12 18.19
CA ARG A 51 -5.03 -23.94 19.46
C ARG A 51 -5.51 -22.51 19.70
N PHE A 52 -4.89 -21.52 19.03
CA PHE A 52 -5.24 -20.10 19.16
C PHE A 52 -6.17 -19.63 18.04
N VAL A 53 -6.24 -20.38 16.92
CA VAL A 53 -6.99 -19.99 15.72
C VAL A 53 -8.06 -21.04 15.42
N ASN A 54 -9.30 -20.61 15.35
CA ASN A 54 -10.47 -21.42 14.99
C ASN A 54 -11.30 -20.75 13.89
N GLU A 55 -12.44 -21.29 13.52
CA GLU A 55 -13.31 -20.76 12.48
C GLU A 55 -13.82 -19.34 12.80
N ASP A 56 -14.04 -19.01 14.08
CA ASP A 56 -14.62 -17.72 14.51
C ASP A 56 -13.60 -16.58 14.45
N ASN A 57 -12.30 -16.88 14.69
CA ASN A 57 -11.22 -15.89 14.72
C ASN A 57 -10.21 -16.03 13.58
N LYS A 58 -10.50 -16.86 12.57
CA LYS A 58 -9.58 -17.12 11.46
C LYS A 58 -9.24 -15.89 10.61
N ILE A 59 -10.11 -14.89 10.58
CA ILE A 59 -9.88 -13.64 9.84
C ILE A 59 -9.64 -12.51 10.83
N LYS A 60 -8.41 -12.03 10.83
CA LYS A 60 -8.06 -10.81 11.57
C LYS A 60 -8.15 -9.61 10.66
N THR A 61 -8.94 -8.62 11.10
CA THR A 61 -9.15 -7.35 10.36
C THR A 61 -8.46 -6.21 11.09
N GLU A 62 -7.69 -5.41 10.38
CA GLU A 62 -6.96 -4.25 10.92
C GLU A 62 -7.01 -3.10 9.92
N GLU A 63 -6.91 -1.86 10.41
CA GLU A 63 -6.91 -0.68 9.55
C GLU A 63 -5.52 -0.04 9.48
N PHE A 64 -5.21 0.49 8.31
CA PHE A 64 -3.98 1.22 8.01
C PHE A 64 -4.31 2.50 7.26
N THR A 65 -3.48 3.51 7.40
CA THR A 65 -3.58 4.73 6.61
C THR A 65 -2.36 4.92 5.74
N LEU A 66 -2.58 5.39 4.52
CA LEU A 66 -1.56 5.92 3.62
C LEU A 66 -1.87 7.40 3.41
N THR A 67 -1.01 8.27 3.88
CA THR A 67 -1.06 9.71 3.59
C THR A 67 0.04 10.04 2.59
N PHE A 68 -0.27 10.83 1.56
CA PHE A 68 0.67 11.11 0.49
C PHE A 68 0.48 12.50 -0.11
N ASN A 69 1.55 12.99 -0.71
CA ASN A 69 1.58 14.06 -1.70
C ASN A 69 2.43 13.61 -2.92
N ASP A 70 2.79 14.54 -3.80
CA ASP A 70 3.62 14.28 -4.98
C ASP A 70 5.07 13.86 -4.68
N SER A 71 5.54 14.10 -3.46
CA SER A 71 6.95 13.96 -3.07
C SER A 71 7.19 12.87 -2.04
N ILE A 72 6.21 12.62 -1.19
CA ILE A 72 6.37 11.70 -0.06
C ILE A 72 5.07 10.98 0.27
N SER A 73 5.18 9.72 0.71
CA SER A 73 4.07 8.97 1.29
C SER A 73 4.44 8.35 2.64
N TYR A 74 3.44 8.21 3.51
CA TYR A 74 3.55 7.56 4.80
C TYR A 74 2.41 6.59 5.03
N PHE A 75 2.76 5.31 5.08
CA PHE A 75 1.84 4.20 5.40
C PHE A 75 2.07 3.75 6.83
N LYS A 76 1.00 3.63 7.63
CA LYS A 76 1.06 3.21 9.03
C LYS A 76 -0.21 2.53 9.50
N PRO A 77 -0.15 1.70 10.58
CA PRO A 77 -1.35 1.18 11.22
C PRO A 77 -2.17 2.32 11.86
N VAL A 78 -3.49 2.14 11.89
CA VAL A 78 -4.38 2.99 12.69
C VAL A 78 -4.31 2.49 14.14
N PRO A 79 -4.00 3.37 15.11
CA PRO A 79 -4.05 2.99 16.51
C PRO A 79 -5.46 2.53 16.91
N THR A 80 -5.55 1.48 17.70
CA THR A 80 -6.82 1.01 18.28
C THR A 80 -6.76 1.15 19.81
N ASN A 81 -7.85 1.58 20.41
CA ASN A 81 -7.97 1.71 21.85
C ASN A 81 -8.46 0.40 22.50
N THR A 82 -8.75 -0.63 21.72
CA THR A 82 -9.17 -1.93 22.23
C THR A 82 -7.96 -2.83 22.44
N VAL A 83 -8.00 -3.60 23.53
CA VAL A 83 -7.00 -4.65 23.76
C VAL A 83 -7.17 -5.73 22.69
N ASP A 84 -6.13 -5.97 21.94
CA ASP A 84 -6.08 -7.01 20.92
C ASP A 84 -5.18 -8.15 21.42
N GLU A 85 -5.78 -9.17 22.00
CA GLU A 85 -5.07 -10.35 22.53
C GLU A 85 -4.28 -11.11 21.45
N MET A 86 -4.66 -10.92 20.18
CA MET A 86 -4.00 -11.54 19.03
C MET A 86 -3.08 -10.56 18.27
N ALA A 87 -2.72 -9.42 18.89
CA ALA A 87 -1.87 -8.39 18.25
C ALA A 87 -0.53 -8.96 17.73
N TRP A 88 0.03 -9.94 18.45
CA TRP A 88 1.28 -10.61 18.11
C TRP A 88 1.21 -11.52 16.86
N MET A 89 0.02 -11.84 16.39
CA MET A 89 -0.19 -12.69 15.20
C MET A 89 0.01 -11.95 13.88
N THR A 90 0.09 -10.62 13.89
CA THR A 90 0.27 -9.82 12.68
C THR A 90 1.30 -8.71 12.92
N THR A 91 2.07 -8.39 11.89
CA THR A 91 3.04 -7.28 11.94
C THR A 91 2.34 -5.95 11.67
N LYS A 92 2.81 -4.87 12.29
CA LYS A 92 2.29 -3.50 12.12
C LYS A 92 3.40 -2.59 11.61
N ASN A 93 3.89 -2.89 10.42
CA ASN A 93 4.98 -2.14 9.81
C ASN A 93 4.54 -0.76 9.34
N GLN A 94 5.52 0.14 9.24
CA GLN A 94 5.32 1.49 8.69
C GLN A 94 6.30 1.73 7.54
N TYR A 95 5.89 2.53 6.57
CA TYR A 95 6.69 2.81 5.38
C TYR A 95 6.63 4.29 5.01
N TYR A 96 7.79 4.92 4.94
CA TYR A 96 7.98 6.24 4.35
C TYR A 96 8.64 6.09 2.99
N GLN A 97 8.06 6.68 1.95
CA GLN A 97 8.61 6.68 0.61
C GLN A 97 8.88 8.12 0.17
N PHE A 98 10.13 8.44 -0.11
CA PHE A 98 10.59 9.73 -0.63
C PHE A 98 10.69 9.59 -2.15
N LEU A 99 9.62 9.95 -2.85
CA LEU A 99 9.43 9.66 -4.26
C LEU A 99 10.49 10.35 -5.14
N ASN A 100 10.77 11.62 -4.86
CA ASN A 100 11.76 12.41 -5.60
C ASN A 100 13.22 11.96 -5.36
N GLN A 101 13.47 11.19 -4.30
CA GLN A 101 14.80 10.69 -3.93
C GLN A 101 14.95 9.20 -4.22
N GLU A 102 13.88 8.54 -4.66
CA GLU A 102 13.82 7.09 -4.85
C GLU A 102 14.27 6.29 -3.60
N LYS A 103 13.93 6.80 -2.40
CA LYS A 103 14.32 6.20 -1.12
C LYS A 103 13.12 5.77 -0.30
N GLN A 104 13.31 4.75 0.51
CA GLN A 104 12.32 4.24 1.46
C GLN A 104 12.95 4.09 2.85
N VAL A 105 12.18 4.43 3.87
CA VAL A 105 12.44 4.04 5.26
C VAL A 105 11.30 3.15 5.71
N SER A 106 11.61 1.91 6.07
CA SER A 106 10.66 0.96 6.65
C SER A 106 10.93 0.82 8.13
N ILE A 107 9.89 0.88 8.94
CA ILE A 107 9.94 0.60 10.37
C ILE A 107 9.21 -0.72 10.58
N LEU A 108 9.96 -1.77 10.85
CA LEU A 108 9.44 -3.12 11.02
C LEU A 108 9.25 -3.38 12.51
N SER A 109 8.02 -3.65 12.92
CA SER A 109 7.72 -4.01 14.31
C SER A 109 7.91 -5.52 14.51
N ILE A 110 8.98 -5.91 15.20
CA ILE A 110 9.40 -7.29 15.38
C ILE A 110 9.61 -7.54 16.87
N PHE A 111 8.88 -8.46 17.46
CA PHE A 111 8.95 -8.81 18.89
C PHE A 111 8.85 -7.59 19.83
N GLY A 112 8.01 -6.61 19.47
CA GLY A 112 7.84 -5.39 20.26
C GLY A 112 8.96 -4.36 20.12
N GLN A 113 9.89 -4.58 19.20
CA GLN A 113 10.97 -3.63 18.87
C GLN A 113 10.80 -3.11 17.45
N ASP A 114 11.11 -1.83 17.26
CA ASP A 114 11.13 -1.20 15.95
C ASP A 114 12.52 -1.31 15.32
N ILE A 115 12.57 -1.91 14.14
CA ILE A 115 13.78 -2.05 13.33
C ILE A 115 13.69 -1.10 12.14
N TYR A 116 14.69 -0.25 12.00
CA TYR A 116 14.71 0.79 10.96
C TYR A 116 15.54 0.31 9.75
N ILE A 117 14.88 0.25 8.61
CA ILE A 117 15.50 -0.13 7.33
C ILE A 117 15.50 1.09 6.42
N ARG A 118 16.65 1.46 5.88
CA ARG A 118 16.78 2.52 4.89
C ARG A 118 17.36 1.95 3.60
N ASP A 119 16.60 2.08 2.51
CA ASP A 119 16.99 1.53 1.22
C ASP A 119 16.44 2.37 0.07
N SER A 120 16.78 2.01 -1.17
CA SER A 120 16.10 2.54 -2.36
C SER A 120 14.65 2.06 -2.44
N LEU A 121 13.81 2.76 -3.21
CA LEU A 121 12.48 2.27 -3.54
C LEU A 121 12.60 0.91 -4.26
N PRO A 122 11.84 -0.09 -3.83
CA PRO A 122 11.94 -1.42 -4.44
C PRO A 122 11.36 -1.39 -5.86
N THR A 123 12.15 -1.83 -6.82
CA THR A 123 11.70 -2.05 -8.20
C THR A 123 10.98 -3.38 -8.31
N ARG A 124 9.75 -3.37 -8.83
CA ARG A 124 8.93 -4.57 -9.05
C ARG A 124 8.47 -4.64 -10.51
N PRO A 125 8.83 -5.71 -11.24
CA PRO A 125 8.36 -5.89 -12.62
C PRO A 125 6.89 -6.29 -12.63
N TRP A 126 6.00 -5.30 -12.68
CA TRP A 126 4.56 -5.51 -12.73
C TRP A 126 4.09 -5.93 -14.12
N LYS A 127 3.32 -7.01 -14.20
CA LYS A 127 2.55 -7.38 -15.39
C LYS A 127 1.14 -6.82 -15.26
N ILE A 128 0.83 -5.77 -16.01
CA ILE A 128 -0.52 -5.18 -16.06
C ILE A 128 -1.42 -6.09 -16.89
N THR A 129 -2.67 -6.31 -16.42
CA THR A 129 -3.68 -7.15 -17.08
C THR A 129 -4.88 -6.33 -17.50
N ASP A 130 -5.80 -6.92 -18.27
CA ASP A 130 -7.05 -6.29 -18.68
C ASP A 130 -8.17 -6.41 -17.64
N SER A 131 -7.93 -7.15 -16.56
CA SER A 131 -8.91 -7.27 -15.47
C SER A 131 -9.13 -5.92 -14.80
N LYS A 132 -10.39 -5.57 -14.60
CA LYS A 132 -10.82 -4.32 -13.97
C LYS A 132 -11.70 -4.61 -12.76
N ARG A 133 -11.69 -3.68 -11.80
CA ARG A 133 -12.51 -3.72 -10.59
C ARG A 133 -12.79 -2.29 -10.11
N VAL A 134 -13.95 -2.07 -9.53
CA VAL A 134 -14.22 -0.83 -8.79
C VAL A 134 -13.87 -1.05 -7.32
N ILE A 135 -13.05 -0.13 -6.74
CA ILE A 135 -12.68 -0.11 -5.34
C ILE A 135 -12.90 1.30 -4.81
N SER A 136 -13.74 1.44 -3.80
CA SER A 136 -14.09 2.75 -3.21
C SER A 136 -14.49 3.81 -4.26
N GLY A 137 -15.23 3.40 -5.29
CA GLY A 137 -15.70 4.28 -6.37
C GLY A 137 -14.69 4.52 -7.50
N TYR A 138 -13.46 4.01 -7.40
CA TYR A 138 -12.43 4.18 -8.43
C TYR A 138 -12.33 2.96 -9.35
N ASN A 139 -12.23 3.22 -10.65
CA ASN A 139 -11.91 2.17 -11.62
C ASN A 139 -10.45 1.77 -11.47
N CYS A 140 -10.21 0.51 -11.17
CA CYS A 140 -8.88 -0.05 -10.96
C CYS A 140 -8.57 -1.14 -11.98
N ARG A 141 -7.32 -1.18 -12.43
CA ARG A 141 -6.77 -2.27 -13.24
C ARG A 141 -5.96 -3.20 -12.36
N LYS A 142 -5.96 -4.49 -12.70
CA LYS A 142 -5.16 -5.50 -12.01
C LYS A 142 -3.75 -5.54 -12.57
N ALA A 143 -2.77 -5.62 -11.69
CA ALA A 143 -1.38 -5.95 -12.00
C ALA A 143 -0.92 -7.15 -11.19
N ILE A 144 0.06 -7.88 -11.68
CA ILE A 144 0.61 -9.09 -11.07
C ILE A 144 2.11 -8.89 -10.91
N TYR A 145 2.61 -9.10 -9.72
CA TYR A 145 4.04 -9.19 -9.41
C TYR A 145 4.38 -10.64 -9.06
N GLN A 146 5.25 -11.25 -9.85
CA GLN A 146 5.82 -12.57 -9.57
C GLN A 146 7.09 -12.38 -8.77
N LYS A 147 7.04 -12.62 -7.46
CA LYS A 147 8.19 -12.46 -6.56
C LYS A 147 9.19 -13.61 -6.73
N ASN A 148 8.69 -14.83 -6.83
CA ASN A 148 9.44 -16.08 -7.07
C ASN A 148 8.48 -17.11 -7.65
N ASP A 149 8.94 -18.33 -7.90
CA ASP A 149 8.14 -19.40 -8.54
C ASP A 149 6.84 -19.75 -7.79
N SER A 150 6.78 -19.48 -6.48
CA SER A 150 5.67 -19.87 -5.62
C SER A 150 4.89 -18.69 -5.03
N THR A 151 5.30 -17.45 -5.29
CA THR A 151 4.69 -16.27 -4.66
C THR A 151 4.30 -15.23 -5.69
N ARG A 152 2.98 -15.05 -5.87
CA ARG A 152 2.41 -13.95 -6.64
C ARG A 152 1.69 -12.98 -5.74
N ILE A 153 1.81 -11.70 -6.09
CA ILE A 153 1.10 -10.60 -5.45
C ILE A 153 0.25 -9.93 -6.53
N TYR A 154 -1.01 -9.79 -6.24
CA TYR A 154 -1.97 -9.08 -7.08
C TYR A 154 -2.15 -7.67 -6.54
N ALA A 155 -2.08 -6.67 -7.42
CA ALA A 155 -2.39 -5.29 -7.10
C ALA A 155 -3.53 -4.78 -7.98
N TRP A 156 -4.34 -3.89 -7.43
CA TRP A 156 -5.34 -3.10 -8.16
C TRP A 156 -4.99 -1.64 -7.99
N TYR A 157 -4.77 -0.92 -9.09
CA TYR A 157 -4.36 0.48 -9.09
C TYR A 157 -5.29 1.32 -9.95
N THR A 158 -5.39 2.60 -9.63
CA THR A 158 -6.14 3.60 -10.39
C THR A 158 -5.23 4.71 -10.91
N ASN A 159 -5.44 5.11 -12.17
CA ASN A 159 -4.72 6.25 -12.76
C ASN A 159 -5.34 7.60 -12.39
N SER A 160 -6.50 7.61 -11.72
CA SER A 160 -7.18 8.84 -11.30
C SER A 160 -6.44 9.57 -10.16
N ILE A 161 -5.50 8.88 -9.51
CA ILE A 161 -4.65 9.41 -8.43
C ILE A 161 -3.21 9.07 -8.80
N THR A 162 -2.38 10.10 -9.02
CA THR A 162 -1.07 9.93 -9.69
C THR A 162 0.05 9.33 -8.87
N PRO A 163 0.22 9.59 -7.57
CA PRO A 163 1.36 9.00 -6.87
C PRO A 163 1.38 7.48 -6.96
N SER A 164 2.52 6.94 -7.42
CA SER A 164 2.74 5.50 -7.50
C SER A 164 3.08 4.92 -6.13
N VAL A 165 2.10 4.90 -5.25
CA VAL A 165 2.24 4.47 -3.86
C VAL A 165 1.11 3.53 -3.46
N GLY A 166 1.31 2.77 -2.38
CA GLY A 166 0.31 1.82 -1.89
C GLY A 166 0.64 1.26 -0.50
N PRO A 167 -0.17 0.32 -0.02
CA PRO A 167 0.08 -0.34 1.26
C PRO A 167 1.40 -1.10 1.27
N GLU A 168 2.00 -1.27 2.46
CA GLU A 168 3.25 -2.02 2.68
C GLU A 168 4.44 -1.56 1.80
N GLY A 169 4.50 -0.29 1.42
CA GLY A 169 5.57 0.25 0.57
C GLY A 169 5.53 -0.25 -0.88
N PHE A 170 4.40 -0.76 -1.35
CA PHE A 170 4.24 -1.10 -2.77
C PHE A 170 4.18 0.16 -3.63
N CYS A 171 4.90 0.14 -4.74
CA CYS A 171 4.99 1.24 -5.72
C CYS A 171 5.30 0.68 -7.12
N GLY A 172 5.49 1.57 -8.10
CA GLY A 172 5.92 1.21 -9.47
C GLY A 172 4.78 0.93 -10.44
N LEU A 173 3.51 1.17 -10.06
CA LEU A 173 2.36 1.15 -10.97
C LEU A 173 2.00 2.58 -11.41
N PRO A 174 1.37 2.78 -12.56
CA PRO A 174 1.01 4.12 -13.05
C PRO A 174 -0.22 4.67 -12.31
N GLY A 175 -0.05 4.96 -11.00
CA GLY A 175 -1.05 5.51 -10.11
C GLY A 175 -1.15 4.80 -8.77
N LEU A 176 -2.14 5.22 -7.97
CA LEU A 176 -2.33 4.77 -6.60
C LEU A 176 -2.79 3.32 -6.54
N ILE A 177 -2.15 2.52 -5.69
CA ILE A 177 -2.54 1.13 -5.44
C ILE A 177 -3.67 1.09 -4.43
N MET A 178 -4.86 0.76 -4.91
CA MET A 178 -6.11 0.69 -4.13
C MET A 178 -6.29 -0.63 -3.39
N GLY A 179 -5.51 -1.64 -3.74
CA GLY A 179 -5.52 -2.93 -3.05
C GLY A 179 -4.38 -3.82 -3.47
N ILE A 180 -3.98 -4.70 -2.56
CA ILE A 180 -3.02 -5.78 -2.81
C ILE A 180 -3.51 -7.06 -2.17
N ALA A 181 -3.15 -8.20 -2.73
CA ALA A 181 -3.45 -9.50 -2.15
C ALA A 181 -2.34 -10.51 -2.49
N THR A 182 -2.04 -11.41 -1.57
CA THR A 182 -1.30 -12.63 -1.88
C THR A 182 -2.18 -13.56 -2.72
N GLU A 183 -1.58 -14.36 -3.61
CA GLU A 183 -2.29 -15.29 -4.49
C GLU A 183 -3.17 -16.29 -3.72
N ASP A 184 -2.68 -16.74 -2.58
CA ASP A 184 -3.42 -17.64 -1.68
C ASP A 184 -4.58 -16.95 -0.92
N GLY A 185 -4.71 -15.63 -1.04
CA GLY A 185 -5.67 -14.84 -0.27
C GLY A 185 -5.39 -14.83 1.24
N GLY A 186 -4.17 -15.16 1.65
CA GLY A 186 -3.77 -15.17 3.06
C GLY A 186 -3.69 -13.78 3.67
N ILE A 187 -3.32 -12.77 2.86
CA ILE A 187 -3.31 -11.36 3.24
C ILE A 187 -3.91 -10.54 2.12
N ILE A 188 -4.86 -9.68 2.47
CA ILE A 188 -5.57 -8.82 1.52
C ILE A 188 -5.66 -7.41 2.11
N TYR A 189 -5.32 -6.41 1.32
CA TYR A 189 -5.58 -4.99 1.59
C TYR A 189 -6.54 -4.44 0.55
N PHE A 190 -7.55 -3.70 0.98
CA PHE A 190 -8.34 -2.85 0.09
C PHE A 190 -8.60 -1.48 0.71
N ALA A 191 -8.54 -0.46 -0.14
CA ALA A 191 -8.96 0.88 0.22
C ALA A 191 -10.44 0.85 0.62
N LYS A 192 -10.73 1.33 1.84
CA LYS A 192 -12.07 1.45 2.43
C LYS A 192 -12.59 2.87 2.30
N LYS A 193 -11.68 3.85 2.46
CA LYS A 193 -11.99 5.28 2.37
C LYS A 193 -10.89 6.00 1.61
N VAL A 194 -11.28 6.92 0.73
CA VAL A 194 -10.40 7.80 -0.03
C VAL A 194 -10.75 9.25 0.29
N GLU A 195 -9.79 10.00 0.78
CA GLU A 195 -9.91 11.41 1.11
C GLU A 195 -8.87 12.19 0.28
N LEU A 196 -9.31 12.82 -0.80
CA LEU A 196 -8.45 13.70 -1.59
C LEU A 196 -8.37 15.05 -0.88
N LEU A 197 -7.16 15.54 -0.69
CA LEU A 197 -6.87 16.73 0.08
C LEU A 197 -6.16 17.76 -0.81
N GLN A 198 -6.35 19.05 -0.51
CA GLN A 198 -5.57 20.09 -1.19
C GLN A 198 -4.13 20.12 -0.67
N THR A 199 -3.95 19.92 0.63
CA THR A 199 -2.64 19.91 1.30
C THR A 199 -2.61 18.88 2.42
N VAL A 200 -1.42 18.40 2.73
CA VAL A 200 -1.14 17.59 3.93
C VAL A 200 -0.11 18.34 4.77
N PRO A 201 -0.37 18.57 6.06
CA PRO A 201 0.61 19.21 6.96
C PRO A 201 1.96 18.49 6.93
N ALA A 202 3.05 19.26 6.85
CA ALA A 202 4.41 18.69 6.77
C ALA A 202 4.75 17.83 8.01
N GLU A 203 4.15 18.14 9.15
CA GLU A 203 4.30 17.37 10.41
C GLU A 203 3.84 15.93 10.27
N THR A 204 2.88 15.65 9.37
CA THR A 204 2.39 14.29 9.10
C THR A 204 3.51 13.37 8.60
N PHE A 205 4.50 13.93 7.92
CA PHE A 205 5.62 13.20 7.33
C PHE A 205 6.91 13.28 8.16
N LYS A 206 6.86 13.92 9.34
CA LYS A 206 8.03 13.93 10.22
C LYS A 206 8.29 12.52 10.73
N ILE A 207 9.48 12.03 10.47
CA ILE A 207 9.98 10.78 11.01
C ILE A 207 10.84 11.13 12.21
N ASP A 208 10.49 10.63 13.38
CA ASP A 208 11.42 10.63 14.51
C ASP A 208 12.46 9.54 14.26
N LEU A 209 13.54 9.93 13.64
CA LEU A 209 14.62 9.01 13.31
C LEU A 209 15.56 8.79 14.50
N GLY A 210 15.50 9.60 15.54
CA GLY A 210 16.26 9.49 16.76
C GLY A 210 17.75 9.13 16.54
N LYS A 211 18.38 8.50 17.52
CA LYS A 211 19.72 7.88 17.41
C LYS A 211 19.64 6.40 16.99
N ASN A 212 18.59 6.01 16.25
CA ASN A 212 18.35 4.62 15.88
C ASN A 212 19.38 4.11 14.88
N LYS A 213 19.76 2.86 15.03
CA LYS A 213 20.58 2.18 14.04
C LYS A 213 19.75 1.82 12.83
N TYR A 214 20.24 2.19 11.65
CA TYR A 214 19.66 1.81 10.38
C TYR A 214 20.39 0.62 9.78
N TYR A 215 19.62 -0.22 9.12
CA TYR A 215 20.11 -1.31 8.29
C TYR A 215 19.66 -1.09 6.84
N THR A 216 20.42 -1.62 5.90
CA THR A 216 19.86 -1.96 4.59
C THR A 216 19.05 -3.23 4.72
N MET A 217 18.17 -3.51 3.75
CA MET A 217 17.41 -4.76 3.70
C MET A 217 18.33 -5.99 3.64
N SER A 218 19.44 -5.88 2.91
CA SER A 218 20.45 -6.93 2.80
C SER A 218 21.13 -7.22 4.15
N GLU A 219 21.59 -6.19 4.86
CA GLU A 219 22.20 -6.34 6.19
C GLU A 219 21.22 -6.92 7.20
N PHE A 220 19.99 -6.43 7.18
CA PHE A 220 18.96 -6.94 8.09
C PHE A 220 18.64 -8.41 7.82
N ARG A 221 18.50 -8.80 6.54
CA ARG A 221 18.29 -10.20 6.14
C ARG A 221 19.43 -11.09 6.62
N ALA A 222 20.67 -10.69 6.38
CA ALA A 222 21.85 -11.46 6.80
C ALA A 222 21.91 -11.59 8.34
N LYS A 223 21.58 -10.52 9.08
CA LYS A 223 21.50 -10.54 10.54
C LYS A 223 20.47 -11.56 11.04
N ILE A 224 19.23 -11.49 10.55
CA ILE A 224 18.15 -12.40 10.96
C ILE A 224 18.51 -13.86 10.58
N GLU A 225 19.07 -14.08 9.41
CA GLU A 225 19.50 -15.41 8.98
C GLU A 225 20.58 -16.00 9.90
N LYS A 226 21.58 -15.19 10.24
CA LYS A 226 22.64 -15.60 11.17
C LYS A 226 22.10 -15.95 12.56
N GLU A 227 21.18 -15.16 13.08
CA GLU A 227 20.65 -15.33 14.44
C GLU A 227 19.61 -16.45 14.55
N TYR A 228 18.78 -16.62 13.51
CA TYR A 228 17.57 -17.44 13.58
C TYR A 228 17.42 -18.49 12.46
N GLY A 229 18.23 -18.42 11.40
CA GLY A 229 18.07 -19.24 10.20
C GLY A 229 18.09 -20.75 10.47
N ASN A 230 18.84 -21.19 11.48
CA ASN A 230 18.94 -22.60 11.88
C ASN A 230 17.84 -23.04 12.86
N THR A 231 16.94 -22.15 13.26
CA THR A 231 15.84 -22.50 14.17
C THR A 231 14.59 -22.90 13.38
N PRO A 232 13.77 -23.84 13.88
CA PRO A 232 12.52 -24.24 13.20
C PRO A 232 11.55 -23.08 12.99
N TRP A 233 11.55 -22.11 13.90
CA TRP A 233 10.71 -20.91 13.82
C TRP A 233 11.34 -19.78 13.00
N GLY A 234 12.66 -19.77 12.85
CA GLY A 234 13.38 -18.77 12.07
C GLY A 234 12.99 -18.78 10.60
N LYS A 235 12.90 -19.96 9.96
CA LYS A 235 12.43 -20.08 8.57
C LYS A 235 11.06 -19.47 8.36
N ARG A 236 10.18 -19.59 9.36
CA ARG A 236 8.85 -19.00 9.33
C ARG A 236 8.91 -17.49 9.53
N LEU A 237 9.72 -17.02 10.48
CA LEU A 237 9.97 -15.60 10.68
C LEU A 237 10.42 -14.93 9.37
N PHE A 238 11.35 -15.57 8.63
CA PHE A 238 11.75 -15.13 7.29
C PHE A 238 10.57 -15.03 6.32
N GLY A 239 9.75 -16.07 6.24
CA GLY A 239 8.58 -16.07 5.37
C GLY A 239 7.62 -14.93 5.70
N ASP A 240 7.45 -14.62 6.96
CA ASP A 240 6.53 -13.58 7.42
C ASP A 240 7.09 -12.17 7.26
N LEU A 241 8.35 -11.95 7.66
CA LEU A 241 9.02 -10.64 7.57
C LEU A 241 9.23 -10.20 6.13
N PHE A 242 9.66 -11.14 5.27
CA PHE A 242 10.04 -10.84 3.90
C PHE A 242 8.96 -11.21 2.87
N ARG A 243 7.73 -11.47 3.30
CA ARG A 243 6.63 -11.80 2.38
C ARG A 243 6.36 -10.68 1.39
N TRP A 244 6.42 -9.44 1.83
CA TRP A 244 6.16 -8.26 1.03
C TRP A 244 7.44 -7.58 0.50
N LEU A 245 8.57 -7.84 1.13
CA LEU A 245 9.87 -7.20 0.88
C LEU A 245 10.70 -7.93 -0.18
#